data_4fe3683f9c94ff5a803c58e735d20f0f
#
_entry.id   4fe3683f9c94ff5a803c58e735d20f0f
#
_cell.length_a   1.000
_cell.length_b   1.000
_cell.length_c   1.000
_cell.angle_alpha   90.00
_cell.angle_beta   90.00
_cell.angle_gamma   90.00
#
_symmetry.space_group_name_H-M   'P 1'
#
loop_
_entity.id
_entity.type
_entity.pdbx_description
1 polymer ?
#
loop_
_entity_poly.entity_id
_entity_poly.type
_entity_poly.pdbx_seq_one_letter_code
_entity_poly.pdbx_strand_id
1 'polypeptide(L)'
;GSNPNVESSLYTAPFELTESTVVRARVFEPGKVAGEIVTSTYLIGESFASGLPVLSLSAPPETLFGSQIGIYGARNASGGNVHKRVDAPGHLEFFPVDGSEGFAVNGGFRLGGENNWASHAQKAFNFATRGKHGDDAITYDLFPGSGIPQFTALTIREGGDDWSQARLTDGIFEPLTKETMEVEANRIRSAVLFVNGEYWGHYNIRDRWDDNWFFQEYGTNDGAYDRIIAGQSGADNGTRDDWDTLYSFISSNDVNDPQIWAIIESRIEIDSLIDFVIAESYGRNSSWGGNREWWRDHRPGSKWRWFIPDMDRTFGNTSNSARFADLIDRETTTQHLANNPLFRARLAQRSAALMASTFSQNRVHGLIETLGGATAPEIQRQLDRWGRPRIDDYQDSLDRMKNFASDRSNGFLDEVANEFNLDDAISSNLNK
;
A
#
# COMPACT_ATOMS: atom_id res chain seq x y z
N GLY A 1 -26.88 -8.62 0.37
CA GLY A 1 -25.75 -9.36 -0.18
C GLY A 1 -25.97 -10.84 -0.47
N SER A 2 -27.15 -11.45 -0.09
CA SER A 2 -27.41 -12.89 -0.35
C SER A 2 -27.48 -13.20 -1.83
N ASN A 3 -27.09 -14.43 -2.20
CA ASN A 3 -27.23 -14.89 -3.57
C ASN A 3 -28.68 -15.20 -3.89
N PRO A 4 -29.26 -14.70 -5.01
CA PRO A 4 -30.59 -15.06 -5.46
C PRO A 4 -30.68 -16.56 -5.78
N ASN A 5 -31.77 -17.17 -5.32
CA ASN A 5 -32.14 -18.57 -5.60
C ASN A 5 -33.61 -18.67 -6.05
N VAL A 6 -34.09 -19.86 -6.32
CA VAL A 6 -35.47 -20.08 -6.81
C VAL A 6 -36.57 -19.70 -5.80
N GLU A 7 -36.22 -19.52 -4.54
CA GLU A 7 -37.10 -19.08 -3.45
C GLU A 7 -37.03 -17.56 -3.23
N SER A 8 -36.14 -16.86 -3.93
CA SER A 8 -36.01 -15.40 -3.83
C SER A 8 -37.25 -14.73 -4.42
N SER A 9 -37.53 -13.48 -3.97
CA SER A 9 -38.65 -12.70 -4.45
C SER A 9 -38.62 -12.53 -5.97
N LEU A 10 -39.70 -12.86 -6.64
CA LEU A 10 -39.83 -12.68 -8.08
C LEU A 10 -39.99 -11.20 -8.41
N TYR A 11 -39.16 -10.67 -9.30
CA TYR A 11 -39.31 -9.32 -9.82
C TYR A 11 -40.49 -9.29 -10.82
N THR A 12 -41.53 -8.57 -10.48
CA THR A 12 -42.74 -8.43 -11.29
C THR A 12 -43.06 -6.99 -11.68
N ALA A 13 -42.52 -6.02 -10.97
CA ALA A 13 -42.75 -4.60 -11.20
C ALA A 13 -41.66 -3.75 -10.50
N PRO A 14 -41.48 -2.48 -10.92
CA PRO A 14 -40.61 -1.55 -10.19
C PRO A 14 -40.99 -1.44 -8.71
N PHE A 15 -39.99 -1.33 -7.85
CA PHE A 15 -40.14 -1.12 -6.42
C PHE A 15 -39.27 0.04 -5.93
N GLU A 16 -39.67 0.68 -4.86
CA GLU A 16 -38.98 1.81 -4.28
C GLU A 16 -37.91 1.34 -3.30
N LEU A 17 -36.77 2.01 -3.33
CA LEU A 17 -35.69 1.86 -2.34
C LEU A 17 -35.65 3.15 -1.51
N THR A 18 -35.70 3.06 -0.21
CA THR A 18 -35.73 4.20 0.73
C THR A 18 -34.42 4.35 1.54
N GLU A 19 -33.53 3.38 1.43
CA GLU A 19 -32.22 3.36 2.10
C GLU A 19 -31.16 2.74 1.20
N SER A 20 -29.89 2.97 1.51
CA SER A 20 -28.76 2.41 0.79
C SER A 20 -28.85 0.88 0.76
N THR A 21 -28.88 0.31 -0.43
CA THR A 21 -29.24 -1.09 -0.64
C THR A 21 -28.46 -1.72 -1.77
N VAL A 22 -28.07 -2.98 -1.61
CA VAL A 22 -27.54 -3.81 -2.69
C VAL A 22 -28.67 -4.68 -3.23
N VAL A 23 -29.00 -4.50 -4.50
CA VAL A 23 -29.93 -5.33 -5.24
C VAL A 23 -29.17 -6.38 -6.03
N ARG A 24 -29.54 -7.65 -5.86
CA ARG A 24 -28.97 -8.77 -6.61
C ARG A 24 -30.09 -9.54 -7.31
N ALA A 25 -29.92 -9.79 -8.59
CA ALA A 25 -30.91 -10.47 -9.40
C ALA A 25 -30.26 -11.61 -10.20
N ARG A 26 -31.07 -12.64 -10.48
CA ARG A 26 -30.66 -13.81 -11.25
C ARG A 26 -31.82 -14.37 -12.01
N VAL A 27 -31.59 -14.79 -13.25
CA VAL A 27 -32.62 -15.48 -14.07
C VAL A 27 -32.58 -16.98 -13.81
N PHE A 28 -33.76 -17.56 -13.59
CA PHE A 28 -33.96 -19.00 -13.48
C PHE A 28 -34.94 -19.44 -14.55
N GLU A 29 -34.54 -20.41 -15.36
CA GLU A 29 -35.41 -21.03 -16.39
C GLU A 29 -35.47 -22.55 -16.15
N PRO A 30 -36.66 -23.15 -16.11
CA PRO A 30 -36.81 -24.60 -15.88
C PRO A 30 -35.96 -25.41 -16.87
N GLY A 31 -35.15 -26.33 -16.36
CA GLY A 31 -34.30 -27.21 -17.15
C GLY A 31 -33.01 -26.58 -17.70
N LYS A 32 -32.71 -25.32 -17.35
CA LYS A 32 -31.47 -24.66 -17.72
C LYS A 32 -30.60 -24.34 -16.50
N VAL A 33 -29.32 -24.12 -16.73
CA VAL A 33 -28.42 -23.59 -15.73
C VAL A 33 -28.87 -22.17 -15.40
N ALA A 34 -28.85 -21.83 -14.11
CA ALA A 34 -29.20 -20.48 -13.65
C ALA A 34 -28.23 -19.43 -14.26
N GLY A 35 -28.79 -18.31 -14.68
CA GLY A 35 -27.99 -17.19 -15.24
C GLY A 35 -26.99 -16.63 -14.26
N GLU A 36 -26.19 -15.69 -14.69
CA GLU A 36 -25.26 -14.95 -13.81
C GLU A 36 -26.02 -14.06 -12.82
N ILE A 37 -25.36 -13.75 -11.70
CA ILE A 37 -25.91 -12.81 -10.72
C ILE A 37 -25.50 -11.41 -11.13
N VAL A 38 -26.50 -10.57 -11.40
CA VAL A 38 -26.28 -9.12 -11.57
C VAL A 38 -26.40 -8.47 -10.20
N THR A 39 -25.44 -7.63 -9.87
CA THR A 39 -25.39 -6.91 -8.59
C THR A 39 -25.32 -5.40 -8.88
N SER A 40 -26.11 -4.62 -8.17
CA SER A 40 -26.08 -3.16 -8.23
C SER A 40 -26.31 -2.56 -6.84
N THR A 41 -25.46 -1.61 -6.47
CA THR A 41 -25.60 -0.86 -5.22
C THR A 41 -26.30 0.47 -5.49
N TYR A 42 -27.26 0.78 -4.67
CA TYR A 42 -27.97 2.06 -4.64
C TYR A 42 -27.62 2.77 -3.32
N LEU A 43 -26.98 3.92 -3.43
CA LEU A 43 -26.62 4.76 -2.29
C LEU A 43 -27.66 5.88 -2.15
N ILE A 44 -28.54 5.78 -1.15
CA ILE A 44 -29.69 6.66 -0.95
C ILE A 44 -29.48 7.49 0.31
N GLY A 45 -29.65 8.82 0.20
CA GLY A 45 -29.45 9.72 1.32
C GLY A 45 -28.01 9.88 1.77
N GLU A 46 -27.07 9.29 1.02
CA GLU A 46 -25.66 9.42 1.29
C GLU A 46 -25.16 10.77 0.78
N SER A 47 -24.55 11.55 1.67
CA SER A 47 -23.84 12.75 1.25
C SER A 47 -22.40 12.38 0.94
N PHE A 48 -21.95 12.61 -0.29
CA PHE A 48 -20.52 12.58 -0.65
C PHE A 48 -19.80 13.85 -0.14
N ALA A 49 -20.20 14.33 1.04
CA ALA A 49 -19.71 15.57 1.63
C ALA A 49 -18.20 15.56 1.90
N SER A 50 -17.61 14.37 2.06
CA SER A 50 -16.16 14.21 2.20
C SER A 50 -15.40 14.47 0.90
N GLY A 51 -16.07 14.46 -0.26
CA GLY A 51 -15.37 14.51 -1.56
C GLY A 51 -14.52 13.27 -1.84
N LEU A 52 -14.75 12.17 -1.11
CA LEU A 52 -14.10 10.88 -1.34
C LEU A 52 -14.97 9.98 -2.23
N PRO A 53 -14.37 9.20 -3.14
CA PRO A 53 -15.10 8.20 -3.90
C PRO A 53 -15.60 7.09 -2.98
N VAL A 54 -16.60 6.33 -3.45
CA VAL A 54 -17.15 5.21 -2.69
C VAL A 54 -16.81 3.89 -3.37
N LEU A 55 -16.38 2.92 -2.55
CA LEU A 55 -16.37 1.50 -2.89
C LEU A 55 -17.58 0.83 -2.27
N SER A 56 -18.25 -0.04 -3.02
CA SER A 56 -19.26 -0.96 -2.48
C SER A 56 -18.82 -2.41 -2.67
N LEU A 57 -18.60 -3.10 -1.56
CA LEU A 57 -18.31 -4.51 -1.51
C LEU A 57 -19.60 -5.29 -1.22
N SER A 58 -19.98 -6.19 -2.12
CA SER A 58 -21.16 -7.04 -1.97
C SER A 58 -20.77 -8.51 -2.01
N ALA A 59 -21.09 -9.24 -0.95
CA ALA A 59 -20.87 -10.69 -0.89
C ALA A 59 -21.90 -11.35 0.02
N PRO A 60 -22.16 -12.67 -0.12
CA PRO A 60 -23.06 -13.37 0.76
C PRO A 60 -22.68 -13.19 2.23
N PRO A 61 -23.63 -12.83 3.11
CA PRO A 61 -23.33 -12.56 4.53
C PRO A 61 -22.64 -13.74 5.24
N GLU A 62 -22.96 -14.97 4.89
CA GLU A 62 -22.35 -16.16 5.47
C GLU A 62 -20.87 -16.31 5.05
N THR A 63 -20.47 -15.85 3.87
CA THR A 63 -19.07 -15.90 3.42
C THR A 63 -18.23 -14.78 4.00
N LEU A 64 -18.85 -13.65 4.40
CA LEU A 64 -18.19 -12.57 5.10
C LEU A 64 -18.17 -12.80 6.63
N PHE A 65 -19.32 -13.06 7.24
CA PHE A 65 -19.53 -13.01 8.69
C PHE A 65 -19.91 -14.33 9.33
N GLY A 66 -20.22 -15.37 8.53
CA GLY A 66 -20.65 -16.65 9.03
C GLY A 66 -19.59 -17.35 9.90
N SER A 67 -20.02 -18.00 10.97
CA SER A 67 -19.14 -18.68 11.92
C SER A 67 -18.35 -19.84 11.30
N GLN A 68 -18.85 -20.46 10.23
CA GLN A 68 -18.26 -21.63 9.61
C GLN A 68 -17.32 -21.29 8.43
N ILE A 69 -17.72 -20.35 7.57
CA ILE A 69 -17.00 -20.01 6.34
C ILE A 69 -16.67 -18.53 6.21
N GLY A 70 -17.18 -17.69 7.12
CA GLY A 70 -16.96 -16.24 7.07
C GLY A 70 -15.48 -15.86 7.24
N ILE A 71 -15.00 -14.96 6.37
CA ILE A 71 -13.63 -14.45 6.44
C ILE A 71 -13.44 -13.45 7.56
N TYR A 72 -14.49 -12.73 7.97
CA TYR A 72 -14.45 -11.69 9.00
C TYR A 72 -14.64 -12.22 10.42
N GLY A 73 -15.31 -13.35 10.60
CA GLY A 73 -15.81 -13.81 11.89
C GLY A 73 -14.86 -14.62 12.76
N ALA A 74 -13.86 -15.29 12.20
CA ALA A 74 -13.00 -16.20 12.96
C ALA A 74 -11.74 -15.51 13.49
N ARG A 75 -11.88 -14.91 14.63
CA ARG A 75 -10.91 -13.97 15.20
C ARG A 75 -9.59 -14.57 15.61
N ASN A 76 -9.21 -15.67 15.89
CA ASN A 76 -7.89 -16.13 16.40
C ASN A 76 -7.75 -17.67 16.50
N ALA A 77 -8.68 -18.44 15.96
CA ALA A 77 -8.53 -19.88 16.00
C ALA A 77 -7.46 -20.31 15.00
N SER A 78 -6.43 -20.96 15.45
CA SER A 78 -5.55 -21.77 14.61
C SER A 78 -6.44 -22.61 13.68
N GLY A 79 -6.35 -22.37 12.36
CA GLY A 79 -7.24 -23.01 11.38
C GLY A 79 -8.52 -22.25 11.05
N GLY A 80 -8.77 -21.04 11.58
CA GLY A 80 -9.88 -20.18 11.16
C GLY A 80 -9.83 -19.83 9.67
N ASN A 81 -10.98 -19.42 9.11
CA ASN A 81 -11.12 -19.20 7.66
C ASN A 81 -10.16 -18.13 7.10
N VAL A 82 -9.80 -17.14 7.90
CA VAL A 82 -8.80 -16.13 7.55
C VAL A 82 -7.44 -16.76 7.22
N HIS A 83 -7.02 -17.79 7.94
CA HIS A 83 -5.75 -18.48 7.71
C HIS A 83 -5.76 -19.39 6.49
N LYS A 84 -6.94 -19.81 6.03
CA LYS A 84 -7.07 -20.68 4.85
C LYS A 84 -6.81 -19.95 3.54
N ARG A 85 -6.72 -18.63 3.56
CA ARG A 85 -6.53 -17.78 2.37
C ARG A 85 -7.52 -18.10 1.23
N VAL A 86 -8.72 -18.51 1.58
CA VAL A 86 -9.80 -18.79 0.62
C VAL A 86 -10.47 -17.48 0.23
N ASP A 87 -10.62 -17.26 -1.06
CA ASP A 87 -11.34 -16.09 -1.57
C ASP A 87 -12.84 -16.28 -1.33
N ALA A 88 -13.47 -15.32 -0.64
CA ALA A 88 -14.93 -15.20 -0.59
C ALA A 88 -15.40 -14.53 -1.89
N PRO A 89 -16.19 -15.21 -2.75
CA PRO A 89 -16.70 -14.59 -3.96
C PRO A 89 -17.58 -13.38 -3.64
N GLY A 90 -17.43 -12.31 -4.40
CA GLY A 90 -18.20 -11.09 -4.23
C GLY A 90 -18.10 -10.16 -5.42
N HIS A 91 -18.69 -8.99 -5.26
CA HIS A 91 -18.77 -7.96 -6.27
C HIS A 91 -18.25 -6.65 -5.71
N LEU A 92 -17.49 -5.91 -6.50
CA LEU A 92 -16.92 -4.60 -6.13
C LEU A 92 -17.38 -3.56 -7.14
N GLU A 93 -18.00 -2.50 -6.63
CA GLU A 93 -18.39 -1.32 -7.42
C GLU A 93 -17.61 -0.10 -6.92
N PHE A 94 -17.27 0.79 -7.83
CA PHE A 94 -16.60 2.07 -7.54
C PHE A 94 -17.46 3.22 -8.07
N PHE A 95 -17.73 4.19 -7.20
CA PHE A 95 -18.52 5.38 -7.51
C PHE A 95 -17.63 6.61 -7.40
N PRO A 96 -17.27 7.25 -8.53
CA PRO A 96 -16.52 8.51 -8.54
C PRO A 96 -17.31 9.65 -7.90
N VAL A 97 -16.61 10.61 -7.31
CA VAL A 97 -17.20 11.78 -6.62
C VAL A 97 -18.00 12.66 -7.58
N ASP A 98 -17.54 12.78 -8.82
CA ASP A 98 -18.15 13.64 -9.86
C ASP A 98 -19.40 13.01 -10.50
N GLY A 99 -19.80 11.82 -10.09
CA GLY A 99 -20.94 11.10 -10.63
C GLY A 99 -20.70 10.51 -12.03
N SER A 100 -19.47 10.54 -12.53
CA SER A 100 -19.09 9.85 -13.76
C SER A 100 -19.23 8.33 -13.62
N GLU A 101 -19.16 7.61 -14.74
CA GLU A 101 -19.18 6.15 -14.73
C GLU A 101 -17.96 5.59 -13.99
N GLY A 102 -18.20 4.74 -12.99
CA GLY A 102 -17.19 3.98 -12.26
C GLY A 102 -16.95 2.62 -12.88
N PHE A 103 -16.64 1.64 -12.04
CA PHE A 103 -16.56 0.23 -12.46
C PHE A 103 -17.40 -0.68 -11.56
N ALA A 104 -17.75 -1.84 -12.11
CA ALA A 104 -18.43 -2.91 -11.40
C ALA A 104 -17.85 -4.26 -11.86
N VAL A 105 -17.27 -5.03 -10.94
CA VAL A 105 -16.55 -6.28 -11.27
C VAL A 105 -16.80 -7.36 -10.22
N ASN A 106 -16.80 -8.61 -10.67
CA ASN A 106 -16.81 -9.77 -9.80
C ASN A 106 -15.39 -10.20 -9.44
N GLY A 107 -15.18 -10.66 -8.22
CA GLY A 107 -13.87 -11.11 -7.76
C GLY A 107 -13.93 -11.90 -6.47
N GLY A 108 -12.77 -12.13 -5.89
CA GLY A 108 -12.63 -12.78 -4.59
C GLY A 108 -12.06 -11.85 -3.54
N PHE A 109 -12.62 -11.89 -2.35
CA PHE A 109 -12.17 -11.13 -1.19
C PHE A 109 -11.46 -12.02 -0.19
N ARG A 110 -10.36 -11.50 0.39
CA ARG A 110 -9.68 -12.04 1.58
C ARG A 110 -9.41 -10.93 2.55
N LEU A 111 -9.24 -11.24 3.83
CA LEU A 111 -8.67 -10.26 4.76
C LEU A 111 -7.20 -10.02 4.44
N GLY A 112 -6.80 -8.75 4.54
CA GLY A 112 -5.43 -8.28 4.41
C GLY A 112 -4.84 -7.89 5.77
N GLY A 113 -3.52 -7.61 5.82
CA GLY A 113 -2.84 -7.12 7.01
C GLY A 113 -2.68 -8.18 8.09
N GLU A 114 -1.71 -9.07 7.99
CA GLU A 114 -1.59 -10.31 8.79
C GLU A 114 -1.71 -10.10 10.31
N ASN A 115 -1.19 -9.01 10.87
CA ASN A 115 -1.29 -8.72 12.30
C ASN A 115 -2.56 -7.91 12.64
N ASN A 116 -3.01 -7.04 11.75
CA ASN A 116 -4.08 -6.08 12.01
C ASN A 116 -5.46 -6.70 11.95
N TRP A 117 -5.68 -7.75 11.13
CA TRP A 117 -6.97 -8.46 11.11
C TRP A 117 -7.33 -9.11 12.46
N ALA A 118 -6.35 -9.41 13.32
CA ALA A 118 -6.59 -9.96 14.66
C ALA A 118 -6.89 -8.87 15.69
N SER A 119 -6.25 -7.71 15.58
CA SER A 119 -6.30 -6.63 16.58
C SER A 119 -7.35 -5.56 16.28
N HIS A 120 -7.57 -5.20 15.01
CA HIS A 120 -8.51 -4.16 14.64
C HIS A 120 -9.94 -4.71 14.46
N ALA A 121 -10.93 -3.94 14.88
CA ALA A 121 -12.33 -4.25 14.58
C ALA A 121 -12.64 -4.06 13.09
N GLN A 122 -12.23 -2.92 12.54
CA GLN A 122 -12.21 -2.63 11.10
C GLN A 122 -11.01 -3.37 10.46
N LYS A 123 -11.22 -4.07 9.36
CA LYS A 123 -10.20 -4.95 8.76
C LYS A 123 -9.94 -4.57 7.31
N ALA A 124 -8.69 -4.73 6.87
CA ALA A 124 -8.34 -4.62 5.47
C ALA A 124 -8.92 -5.78 4.65
N PHE A 125 -9.19 -5.51 3.37
CA PHE A 125 -9.53 -6.52 2.38
C PHE A 125 -8.50 -6.54 1.26
N ASN A 126 -8.16 -7.73 0.79
CA ASN A 126 -7.52 -7.94 -0.50
C ASN A 126 -8.60 -8.40 -1.47
N PHE A 127 -8.75 -7.72 -2.57
CA PHE A 127 -9.63 -8.05 -3.67
C PHE A 127 -8.80 -8.51 -4.87
N ALA A 128 -9.24 -9.54 -5.57
CA ALA A 128 -8.63 -9.96 -6.83
C ALA A 128 -9.71 -10.42 -7.81
N THR A 129 -9.64 -9.88 -9.03
CA THR A 129 -10.35 -10.43 -10.17
C THR A 129 -9.65 -11.72 -10.59
N ARG A 130 -10.44 -12.73 -10.93
CA ARG A 130 -9.94 -14.00 -11.46
C ARG A 130 -11.05 -14.60 -12.29
N GLY A 131 -10.76 -15.16 -13.45
CA GLY A 131 -11.76 -15.75 -14.35
C GLY A 131 -12.71 -16.74 -13.69
N LYS A 132 -12.27 -17.42 -12.62
CA LYS A 132 -13.15 -18.28 -11.79
C LYS A 132 -14.29 -17.52 -11.08
N HIS A 133 -14.20 -16.18 -10.97
CA HIS A 133 -15.22 -15.32 -10.36
C HIS A 133 -16.01 -14.50 -11.40
N GLY A 134 -15.65 -14.60 -12.68
CA GLY A 134 -16.34 -13.97 -13.80
C GLY A 134 -15.54 -12.89 -14.52
N ASP A 135 -14.81 -12.04 -13.80
CA ASP A 135 -14.02 -10.96 -14.37
C ASP A 135 -12.52 -11.22 -14.25
N ASP A 136 -11.74 -10.81 -15.26
CA ASP A 136 -10.29 -10.98 -15.30
C ASP A 136 -9.54 -9.75 -14.83
N ALA A 137 -10.13 -8.55 -14.95
CA ALA A 137 -9.49 -7.31 -14.55
C ALA A 137 -10.50 -6.19 -14.26
N ILE A 138 -10.06 -5.19 -13.49
CA ILE A 138 -10.66 -3.88 -13.36
C ILE A 138 -10.05 -3.00 -14.45
N THR A 139 -10.84 -2.51 -15.40
CA THR A 139 -10.39 -1.54 -16.40
C THR A 139 -10.95 -0.15 -16.05
N TYR A 140 -10.13 0.66 -15.39
CA TYR A 140 -10.51 1.98 -14.91
C TYR A 140 -9.28 2.77 -14.49
N ASP A 141 -9.24 4.09 -14.74
CA ASP A 141 -8.18 5.00 -14.24
C ASP A 141 -8.38 5.25 -12.73
N LEU A 142 -8.07 4.23 -11.93
CA LEU A 142 -8.30 4.26 -10.48
C LEU A 142 -7.37 5.23 -9.76
N PHE A 143 -6.15 5.40 -10.28
CA PHE A 143 -5.14 6.33 -9.75
C PHE A 143 -4.79 7.35 -10.85
N PRO A 144 -5.54 8.46 -10.96
CA PRO A 144 -5.39 9.43 -12.03
C PRO A 144 -3.94 9.91 -12.21
N GLY A 145 -3.48 9.90 -13.46
CA GLY A 145 -2.11 10.27 -13.79
C GLY A 145 -1.06 9.17 -13.55
N SER A 146 -1.48 7.96 -13.16
CA SER A 146 -0.55 6.83 -13.04
C SER A 146 -0.16 6.22 -14.38
N GLY A 147 -0.99 6.37 -15.40
CA GLY A 147 -0.81 5.69 -16.69
C GLY A 147 -1.22 4.20 -16.68
N ILE A 148 -1.69 3.66 -15.53
CA ILE A 148 -2.14 2.28 -15.41
C ILE A 148 -3.66 2.20 -15.55
N PRO A 149 -4.17 1.66 -16.66
CA PRO A 149 -5.62 1.57 -16.88
C PRO A 149 -6.25 0.28 -16.36
N GLN A 150 -5.45 -0.69 -15.87
CA GLN A 150 -5.96 -2.02 -15.57
C GLN A 150 -5.33 -2.60 -14.30
N PHE A 151 -6.17 -3.24 -13.46
CA PHE A 151 -5.75 -3.88 -12.22
C PHE A 151 -6.37 -5.27 -12.11
N THR A 152 -5.60 -6.25 -11.66
CA THR A 152 -6.08 -7.62 -11.36
C THR A 152 -6.27 -7.83 -9.87
N ALA A 153 -5.66 -6.99 -9.04
CA ALA A 153 -5.84 -7.02 -7.59
C ALA A 153 -5.69 -5.64 -6.94
N LEU A 154 -6.40 -5.45 -5.85
CA LEU A 154 -6.34 -4.25 -5.01
C LEU A 154 -6.23 -4.64 -3.54
N THR A 155 -5.61 -3.80 -2.74
CA THR A 155 -5.74 -3.81 -1.29
C THR A 155 -6.63 -2.64 -0.87
N ILE A 156 -7.65 -2.92 -0.06
CA ILE A 156 -8.56 -1.94 0.53
C ILE A 156 -8.18 -1.89 2.02
N ARG A 157 -7.30 -0.95 2.39
CA ARG A 157 -6.62 -0.93 3.70
C ARG A 157 -7.28 0.04 4.66
N GLU A 158 -7.50 -0.39 5.88
CA GLU A 158 -8.16 0.36 6.95
C GLU A 158 -7.27 1.42 7.63
N GLY A 159 -6.00 1.51 7.27
CA GLY A 159 -5.01 2.44 7.84
C GLY A 159 -3.81 1.74 8.49
N GLY A 160 -3.85 0.42 8.66
CA GLY A 160 -2.74 -0.35 9.25
C GLY A 160 -2.47 0.07 10.70
N ASP A 161 -1.19 0.19 11.08
CA ASP A 161 -0.80 0.62 12.43
C ASP A 161 -1.14 2.11 12.72
N ASP A 162 -1.45 2.90 11.68
CA ASP A 162 -1.97 4.26 11.78
C ASP A 162 -3.52 4.32 11.90
N TRP A 163 -4.19 3.17 12.05
CA TRP A 163 -5.65 3.02 12.06
C TRP A 163 -6.38 3.94 13.03
N SER A 164 -5.84 4.13 14.22
CA SER A 164 -6.43 4.95 15.28
C SER A 164 -5.91 6.40 15.31
N GLN A 165 -5.19 6.84 14.29
CA GLN A 165 -4.50 8.12 14.22
C GLN A 165 -4.85 8.86 12.91
N ALA A 166 -3.83 9.40 12.19
CA ALA A 166 -4.04 10.18 10.96
C ALA A 166 -4.54 9.35 9.77
N ARG A 167 -4.22 8.05 9.72
CA ARG A 167 -4.54 7.14 8.61
C ARG A 167 -3.90 7.55 7.27
N LEU A 168 -2.83 8.36 7.34
CA LEU A 168 -2.14 8.99 6.23
C LEU A 168 -0.65 8.63 6.12
N THR A 169 -0.03 8.16 7.21
CA THR A 169 1.43 8.02 7.29
C THR A 169 2.03 7.17 6.17
N ASP A 170 1.29 6.19 5.72
CA ASP A 170 1.65 5.35 4.60
C ASP A 170 1.32 6.02 3.25
N GLY A 171 0.14 6.62 3.15
CA GLY A 171 -0.37 7.24 1.92
C GLY A 171 0.37 8.49 1.45
N ILE A 172 1.16 9.12 2.31
CA ILE A 172 1.91 10.32 1.93
C ILE A 172 3.18 9.99 1.11
N PHE A 173 3.73 8.76 1.23
CA PHE A 173 5.01 8.44 0.59
C PHE A 173 4.91 8.33 -0.94
N GLU A 174 3.82 7.81 -1.49
CA GLU A 174 3.68 7.74 -2.96
C GLU A 174 3.77 9.14 -3.60
N PRO A 175 2.95 10.14 -3.22
CA PRO A 175 3.05 11.46 -3.81
C PRO A 175 4.35 12.21 -3.44
N LEU A 176 5.05 11.81 -2.38
CA LEU A 176 6.38 12.35 -2.08
C LEU A 176 7.43 11.81 -3.04
N THR A 177 7.43 10.52 -3.33
CA THR A 177 8.55 9.82 -3.98
C THR A 177 8.41 9.70 -5.50
N LYS A 178 7.19 9.58 -6.01
CA LYS A 178 6.84 9.22 -7.38
C LYS A 178 7.65 9.90 -8.49
N GLU A 179 7.92 11.20 -8.40
CA GLU A 179 8.59 11.96 -9.46
C GLU A 179 10.07 12.24 -9.17
N THR A 180 10.53 11.89 -8.00
CA THR A 180 11.81 12.40 -7.49
C THR A 180 12.74 11.31 -6.99
N MET A 181 12.25 10.10 -6.78
CA MET A 181 13.02 9.00 -6.20
C MET A 181 12.91 7.73 -7.06
N GLU A 182 13.95 6.93 -7.03
CA GLU A 182 14.08 5.66 -7.78
C GLU A 182 13.59 4.45 -6.95
N VAL A 183 12.54 4.67 -6.17
CA VAL A 183 11.87 3.63 -5.38
C VAL A 183 10.40 3.58 -5.71
N GLU A 184 9.81 2.38 -5.57
CA GLU A 184 8.39 2.21 -5.75
C GLU A 184 7.65 2.26 -4.40
N ALA A 185 6.62 3.09 -4.32
CA ALA A 185 5.64 3.10 -3.25
C ALA A 185 4.27 2.70 -3.79
N ASN A 186 3.44 2.06 -2.97
CA ASN A 186 2.07 1.76 -3.39
C ASN A 186 1.30 3.05 -3.70
N ARG A 187 0.60 3.07 -4.83
CA ARG A 187 -0.39 4.10 -5.12
C ARG A 187 -1.53 3.98 -4.14
N ILE A 188 -1.98 5.11 -3.63
CA ILE A 188 -3.01 5.15 -2.61
C ILE A 188 -4.09 6.15 -3.00
N ARG A 189 -5.35 5.73 -2.87
CA ARG A 189 -6.51 6.59 -3.03
C ARG A 189 -7.46 6.40 -1.87
N SER A 190 -7.69 7.44 -1.08
CA SER A 190 -8.69 7.43 -0.01
C SER A 190 -10.10 7.26 -0.57
N ALA A 191 -10.91 6.44 0.11
CA ALA A 191 -12.28 6.14 -0.28
C ALA A 191 -13.15 5.81 0.95
N VAL A 192 -14.45 5.89 0.77
CA VAL A 192 -15.44 5.36 1.71
C VAL A 192 -15.83 3.95 1.28
N LEU A 193 -15.83 2.99 2.18
CA LEU A 193 -16.28 1.63 1.90
C LEU A 193 -17.70 1.40 2.46
N PHE A 194 -18.55 0.80 1.62
CA PHE A 194 -19.80 0.16 2.01
C PHE A 194 -19.67 -1.36 1.88
N VAL A 195 -20.23 -2.10 2.81
CA VAL A 195 -20.27 -3.57 2.76
C VAL A 195 -21.74 -4.01 2.82
N ASN A 196 -22.20 -4.66 1.76
CA ASN A 196 -23.60 -5.08 1.61
C ASN A 196 -24.64 -3.93 1.80
N GLY A 197 -24.29 -2.71 1.41
CA GLY A 197 -25.15 -1.53 1.54
C GLY A 197 -24.99 -0.77 2.86
N GLU A 198 -24.27 -1.30 3.84
CA GLU A 198 -23.97 -0.61 5.10
C GLU A 198 -22.66 0.17 5.01
N TYR A 199 -22.64 1.38 5.54
CA TYR A 199 -21.42 2.17 5.70
C TYR A 199 -20.40 1.39 6.53
N TRP A 200 -19.18 1.24 5.99
CA TRP A 200 -18.13 0.44 6.62
C TRP A 200 -16.92 1.26 7.07
N GLY A 201 -16.81 2.51 6.64
CA GLY A 201 -15.79 3.45 7.10
C GLY A 201 -14.88 3.97 6.00
N HIS A 202 -13.92 4.77 6.43
CA HIS A 202 -12.83 5.26 5.58
C HIS A 202 -11.81 4.15 5.33
N TYR A 203 -11.35 4.06 4.07
CA TYR A 203 -10.33 3.11 3.61
C TYR A 203 -9.39 3.77 2.62
N ASN A 204 -8.23 3.18 2.44
CA ASN A 204 -7.27 3.51 1.39
C ASN A 204 -7.24 2.37 0.38
N ILE A 205 -7.61 2.67 -0.87
CA ILE A 205 -7.43 1.76 -1.99
C ILE A 205 -5.96 1.80 -2.36
N ARG A 206 -5.33 0.63 -2.53
CA ARG A 206 -3.94 0.49 -2.97
C ARG A 206 -3.84 -0.42 -4.16
N ASP A 207 -2.94 -0.11 -5.06
CA ASP A 207 -2.47 -1.10 -6.04
C ASP A 207 -1.70 -2.23 -5.34
N ARG A 208 -1.47 -3.29 -6.09
CA ARG A 208 -0.65 -4.41 -5.62
C ARG A 208 0.47 -4.65 -6.62
N TRP A 209 1.65 -4.92 -6.09
CA TRP A 209 2.81 -5.31 -6.89
C TRP A 209 2.67 -6.79 -7.26
N ASP A 210 1.74 -7.08 -8.17
CA ASP A 210 1.48 -8.39 -8.78
C ASP A 210 1.97 -8.43 -10.23
N ASP A 211 1.82 -9.58 -10.89
CA ASP A 211 2.30 -9.78 -12.27
C ASP A 211 1.75 -8.73 -13.24
N ASN A 212 0.47 -8.32 -13.06
CA ASN A 212 -0.13 -7.29 -13.89
C ASN A 212 0.54 -5.92 -13.66
N TRP A 213 0.86 -5.57 -12.41
CA TRP A 213 1.58 -4.34 -12.08
C TRP A 213 2.97 -4.31 -12.75
N PHE A 214 3.76 -5.40 -12.62
CA PHE A 214 5.07 -5.50 -13.26
C PHE A 214 4.98 -5.44 -14.78
N PHE A 215 3.95 -6.03 -15.37
CA PHE A 215 3.72 -5.94 -16.82
C PHE A 215 3.43 -4.51 -17.27
N GLN A 216 2.56 -3.78 -16.55
CA GLN A 216 2.15 -2.44 -16.95
C GLN A 216 3.22 -1.38 -16.68
N GLU A 217 3.95 -1.47 -15.57
CA GLU A 217 5.02 -0.52 -15.24
C GLU A 217 6.30 -0.76 -16.04
N TYR A 218 6.69 -2.02 -16.21
CA TYR A 218 8.00 -2.38 -16.74
C TYR A 218 7.97 -3.24 -17.99
N GLY A 219 6.81 -3.66 -18.45
CA GLY A 219 6.65 -4.62 -19.56
C GLY A 219 7.19 -6.01 -19.20
N THR A 220 7.26 -6.35 -17.92
CA THR A 220 7.77 -7.61 -17.41
C THR A 220 6.67 -8.65 -17.41
N ASN A 221 6.86 -9.77 -18.10
CA ASN A 221 5.88 -10.85 -18.14
C ASN A 221 5.83 -11.62 -16.82
N ASP A 222 4.68 -12.28 -16.60
CA ASP A 222 4.48 -13.20 -15.48
C ASP A 222 5.62 -14.21 -15.34
N GLY A 223 6.14 -14.35 -14.12
CA GLY A 223 7.27 -15.22 -13.79
C GLY A 223 8.63 -14.80 -14.38
N ALA A 224 8.72 -13.67 -15.09
CA ALA A 224 9.97 -13.17 -15.66
C ALA A 224 10.71 -12.18 -14.76
N TYR A 225 10.52 -12.27 -13.44
CA TYR A 225 11.21 -11.46 -12.45
C TYR A 225 11.44 -12.23 -11.16
N ASP A 226 12.44 -11.81 -10.40
CA ASP A 226 12.66 -12.24 -9.03
C ASP A 226 12.19 -11.14 -8.09
N ARG A 227 11.37 -11.47 -7.08
CA ARG A 227 10.96 -10.58 -6.01
C ARG A 227 11.24 -11.20 -4.67
N ILE A 228 11.91 -10.47 -3.80
CA ILE A 228 12.33 -10.93 -2.48
C ILE A 228 11.71 -10.04 -1.42
N ILE A 229 11.10 -10.67 -0.41
CA ILE A 229 10.57 -10.02 0.79
C ILE A 229 11.43 -10.44 1.97
N ALA A 230 11.93 -9.48 2.74
CA ALA A 230 12.75 -9.75 3.91
C ALA A 230 12.03 -10.66 4.93
N GLY A 231 12.77 -11.55 5.55
CA GLY A 231 12.22 -12.49 6.53
C GLY A 231 11.56 -13.74 5.94
N GLN A 232 11.34 -13.80 4.63
CA GLN A 232 10.88 -15.02 3.96
C GLN A 232 12.07 -15.90 3.59
N SER A 233 11.89 -17.23 3.68
CA SER A 233 12.94 -18.21 3.35
C SER A 233 13.17 -18.38 1.85
N GLY A 234 12.21 -17.95 1.01
CA GLY A 234 12.26 -18.01 -0.45
C GLY A 234 12.02 -16.64 -1.08
N ALA A 235 11.93 -16.62 -2.40
CA ALA A 235 11.41 -15.47 -3.14
C ALA A 235 9.87 -15.47 -3.09
N ASP A 236 9.26 -14.29 -3.16
CA ASP A 236 7.81 -14.14 -3.33
C ASP A 236 7.40 -14.50 -4.78
N ASN A 237 8.26 -14.13 -5.75
CA ASN A 237 8.21 -14.57 -7.13
C ASN A 237 9.64 -14.93 -7.60
N GLY A 238 9.78 -15.88 -8.53
CA GLY A 238 11.07 -16.32 -9.05
C GLY A 238 11.94 -17.05 -8.02
N THR A 239 13.24 -16.73 -7.97
CA THR A 239 14.22 -17.34 -7.07
C THR A 239 15.07 -16.29 -6.34
N ARG A 240 15.80 -16.75 -5.31
CA ARG A 240 16.82 -15.93 -4.62
C ARG A 240 18.22 -16.11 -5.17
N ASP A 241 18.44 -17.06 -6.07
CA ASP A 241 19.78 -17.57 -6.42
C ASP A 241 20.71 -16.46 -6.94
N ASP A 242 20.16 -15.57 -7.80
CA ASP A 242 20.94 -14.46 -8.33
C ASP A 242 21.29 -13.43 -7.25
N TRP A 243 20.33 -13.12 -6.36
CA TRP A 243 20.56 -12.21 -5.24
C TRP A 243 21.57 -12.78 -4.25
N ASP A 244 21.42 -14.04 -3.86
CA ASP A 244 22.31 -14.69 -2.90
C ASP A 244 23.74 -14.80 -3.44
N THR A 245 23.89 -15.03 -4.75
CA THR A 245 25.18 -15.00 -5.45
C THR A 245 25.78 -13.59 -5.44
N LEU A 246 24.99 -12.57 -5.77
CA LEU A 246 25.43 -11.17 -5.76
C LEU A 246 25.80 -10.71 -4.34
N TYR A 247 24.97 -11.03 -3.36
CA TYR A 247 25.25 -10.68 -1.96
C TYR A 247 26.53 -11.34 -1.44
N SER A 248 26.74 -12.61 -1.78
CA SER A 248 27.99 -13.34 -1.46
C SER A 248 29.20 -12.68 -2.12
N PHE A 249 29.05 -12.22 -3.37
CA PHE A 249 30.09 -11.47 -4.06
C PHE A 249 30.42 -10.17 -3.36
N ILE A 250 29.40 -9.34 -3.01
CA ILE A 250 29.57 -8.06 -2.31
C ILE A 250 30.28 -8.27 -0.96
N SER A 251 29.82 -9.23 -0.17
CA SER A 251 30.34 -9.50 1.17
C SER A 251 31.76 -10.08 1.21
N SER A 252 32.21 -10.67 0.11
CA SER A 252 33.51 -11.37 0.02
C SER A 252 34.60 -10.55 -0.70
N ASN A 253 34.29 -9.40 -1.26
CA ASN A 253 35.24 -8.60 -2.03
C ASN A 253 35.40 -7.19 -1.44
N ASP A 254 36.53 -6.54 -1.76
CA ASP A 254 36.76 -5.14 -1.39
C ASP A 254 35.95 -4.21 -2.32
N VAL A 255 34.91 -3.63 -1.77
CA VAL A 255 34.03 -2.69 -2.50
C VAL A 255 34.74 -1.39 -2.93
N ASN A 256 35.99 -1.15 -2.44
CA ASN A 256 36.83 -0.03 -2.87
C ASN A 256 37.62 -0.34 -4.17
N ASP A 257 37.71 -1.59 -4.57
CA ASP A 257 38.28 -1.95 -5.85
C ASP A 257 37.36 -1.45 -6.99
N PRO A 258 37.86 -0.63 -7.92
CA PRO A 258 37.04 -0.06 -9.00
C PRO A 258 36.41 -1.13 -9.91
N GLN A 259 37.04 -2.29 -10.07
CA GLN A 259 36.48 -3.38 -10.89
C GLN A 259 35.33 -4.08 -10.16
N ILE A 260 35.49 -4.32 -8.88
CA ILE A 260 34.42 -4.86 -8.00
C ILE A 260 33.23 -3.90 -7.98
N TRP A 261 33.52 -2.60 -7.75
CA TRP A 261 32.48 -1.57 -7.74
C TRP A 261 31.69 -1.51 -9.06
N ALA A 262 32.38 -1.54 -10.20
CA ALA A 262 31.73 -1.55 -11.52
C ALA A 262 30.82 -2.76 -11.72
N ILE A 263 31.20 -3.93 -11.21
CA ILE A 263 30.35 -5.13 -11.23
C ILE A 263 29.09 -4.91 -10.37
N ILE A 264 29.24 -4.36 -9.17
CA ILE A 264 28.11 -4.05 -8.28
C ILE A 264 27.13 -3.08 -8.94
N GLU A 265 27.64 -1.97 -9.49
CA GLU A 265 26.80 -0.98 -10.20
C GLU A 265 26.11 -1.54 -11.45
N SER A 266 26.67 -2.58 -12.07
CA SER A 266 26.03 -3.27 -13.19
C SER A 266 24.86 -4.17 -12.77
N ARG A 267 24.77 -4.51 -11.48
CA ARG A 267 23.79 -5.47 -10.93
C ARG A 267 22.78 -4.83 -9.97
N ILE A 268 23.14 -3.72 -9.35
CA ILE A 268 22.29 -2.98 -8.43
C ILE A 268 22.00 -1.59 -9.00
N GLU A 269 20.75 -1.18 -8.95
CA GLU A 269 20.37 0.22 -9.14
C GLU A 269 20.70 0.97 -7.83
N ILE A 270 21.91 1.56 -7.79
CA ILE A 270 22.44 2.18 -6.57
C ILE A 270 21.55 3.32 -6.08
N ASP A 271 20.94 4.09 -7.00
CA ASP A 271 20.04 5.18 -6.59
C ASP A 271 18.76 4.65 -5.96
N SER A 272 18.25 3.51 -6.40
CA SER A 272 17.09 2.86 -5.78
C SER A 272 17.38 2.42 -4.33
N LEU A 273 18.55 1.83 -4.08
CA LEU A 273 18.97 1.48 -2.72
C LEU A 273 19.18 2.73 -1.85
N ILE A 274 19.83 3.75 -2.38
CA ILE A 274 20.04 5.04 -1.68
C ILE A 274 18.70 5.67 -1.33
N ASP A 275 17.78 5.74 -2.26
CA ASP A 275 16.47 6.33 -2.07
C ASP A 275 15.62 5.54 -1.06
N PHE A 276 15.70 4.20 -1.06
CA PHE A 276 15.13 3.37 -0.02
C PHE A 276 15.66 3.73 1.37
N VAL A 277 17.00 3.80 1.54
CA VAL A 277 17.63 4.18 2.80
C VAL A 277 17.17 5.56 3.27
N ILE A 278 17.12 6.53 2.36
CA ILE A 278 16.70 7.91 2.68
C ILE A 278 15.21 7.93 3.09
N ALA A 279 14.31 7.31 2.34
CA ALA A 279 12.87 7.32 2.64
C ALA A 279 12.57 6.68 3.99
N GLU A 280 13.10 5.49 4.25
CA GLU A 280 12.92 4.76 5.50
C GLU A 280 13.49 5.52 6.71
N SER A 281 14.69 6.08 6.55
CA SER A 281 15.35 6.85 7.60
C SER A 281 14.67 8.20 7.83
N TYR A 282 14.29 8.92 6.76
CA TYR A 282 13.53 10.17 6.89
C TYR A 282 12.25 9.95 7.67
N GLY A 283 11.44 8.97 7.25
CA GLY A 283 10.18 8.61 7.92
C GLY A 283 10.38 8.05 9.31
N ARG A 284 11.59 7.62 9.67
CA ARG A 284 11.89 6.87 10.89
C ARG A 284 10.99 5.66 11.04
N ASN A 285 10.82 4.88 9.98
CA ASN A 285 9.97 3.69 9.98
C ASN A 285 10.46 2.66 10.99
N SER A 286 9.68 2.41 12.05
CA SER A 286 10.07 1.46 13.10
C SER A 286 9.94 -0.01 12.69
N SER A 287 9.28 -0.30 11.57
CA SER A 287 9.08 -1.65 11.02
C SER A 287 9.91 -1.97 9.79
N TRP A 288 10.79 -1.07 9.35
CA TRP A 288 11.59 -1.18 8.13
C TRP A 288 12.28 -2.55 7.97
N GLY A 289 12.81 -3.11 9.06
CA GLY A 289 13.61 -4.34 9.00
C GLY A 289 12.83 -5.57 8.54
N GLY A 290 11.52 -5.63 8.80
CA GLY A 290 10.61 -6.71 8.38
C GLY A 290 9.94 -6.45 7.02
N ASN A 291 9.89 -5.18 6.60
CA ASN A 291 9.12 -4.75 5.43
C ASN A 291 10.01 -4.39 4.24
N ARG A 292 11.24 -4.89 4.17
CA ARG A 292 12.13 -4.67 3.03
C ARG A 292 11.75 -5.57 1.87
N GLU A 293 11.62 -4.97 0.69
CA GLU A 293 11.36 -5.67 -0.55
C GLU A 293 12.26 -5.15 -1.66
N TRP A 294 12.74 -6.06 -2.50
CA TRP A 294 13.53 -5.73 -3.69
C TRP A 294 13.26 -6.73 -4.80
N TRP A 295 13.47 -6.29 -6.04
CA TRP A 295 13.14 -7.08 -7.21
C TRP A 295 14.09 -6.83 -8.38
N ARG A 296 14.08 -7.74 -9.33
CA ARG A 296 14.83 -7.64 -10.59
C ARG A 296 14.08 -8.35 -11.71
N ASP A 297 14.03 -7.72 -12.88
CA ASP A 297 13.59 -8.34 -14.13
C ASP A 297 14.64 -9.35 -14.64
N HIS A 298 14.22 -10.41 -15.34
CA HIS A 298 15.14 -11.39 -15.93
C HIS A 298 15.79 -10.95 -17.24
N ARG A 299 15.42 -9.79 -17.79
CA ARG A 299 16.05 -9.26 -19.01
C ARG A 299 17.54 -9.00 -18.80
N PRO A 300 18.41 -9.26 -19.82
CA PRO A 300 19.83 -8.97 -19.73
C PRO A 300 20.11 -7.50 -19.37
N GLY A 301 20.97 -7.28 -18.39
CA GLY A 301 21.33 -5.94 -17.91
C GLY A 301 20.38 -5.33 -16.89
N SER A 302 19.31 -6.02 -16.52
CA SER A 302 18.43 -5.58 -15.44
C SER A 302 19.14 -5.62 -14.09
N LYS A 303 18.81 -4.64 -13.25
CA LYS A 303 19.42 -4.43 -11.94
C LYS A 303 18.41 -4.63 -10.83
N TRP A 304 18.86 -4.97 -9.64
CA TRP A 304 18.06 -5.03 -8.42
C TRP A 304 17.63 -3.63 -7.98
N ARG A 305 16.32 -3.48 -7.65
CA ARG A 305 15.64 -2.25 -7.23
C ARG A 305 14.87 -2.48 -5.95
N TRP A 306 14.65 -1.42 -5.17
CA TRP A 306 13.97 -1.46 -3.87
C TRP A 306 12.57 -0.86 -3.94
N PHE A 307 11.68 -1.42 -3.13
CA PHE A 307 10.39 -0.85 -2.78
C PHE A 307 10.45 -0.21 -1.39
N ILE A 308 9.52 0.71 -1.12
CA ILE A 308 9.23 1.22 0.23
C ILE A 308 7.82 0.78 0.65
N PRO A 309 7.64 -0.47 1.08
CA PRO A 309 6.36 -0.98 1.53
C PRO A 309 6.07 -0.55 2.96
N ASP A 310 4.78 -0.41 3.31
CA ASP A 310 4.29 -0.37 4.69
C ASP A 310 4.90 0.74 5.57
N MET A 311 4.66 2.00 5.16
CA MET A 311 5.17 3.19 5.84
C MET A 311 4.24 3.69 6.98
N ASP A 312 3.33 2.87 7.49
CA ASP A 312 2.33 3.24 8.49
C ASP A 312 2.90 3.46 9.91
N ARG A 313 4.16 3.07 10.14
CA ARG A 313 4.89 3.29 11.40
C ARG A 313 5.95 4.40 11.30
N THR A 314 5.60 5.49 10.63
CA THR A 314 6.48 6.64 10.35
C THR A 314 5.98 7.92 11.05
N PHE A 315 6.66 9.04 10.83
CA PHE A 315 6.33 10.37 11.34
C PHE A 315 6.14 10.44 12.86
N GLY A 316 6.98 9.72 13.60
CA GLY A 316 6.90 9.71 15.07
C GLY A 316 5.69 8.98 15.64
N ASN A 317 5.05 8.13 14.83
CA ASN A 317 3.90 7.31 15.24
C ASN A 317 4.26 6.28 16.34
N THR A 318 5.52 5.91 16.46
CA THR A 318 6.00 4.94 17.47
C THR A 318 7.25 5.45 18.20
N SER A 319 7.48 4.95 19.42
CA SER A 319 8.64 5.31 20.24
C SER A 319 9.97 4.69 19.75
N ASN A 320 9.90 3.58 19.01
CA ASN A 320 11.06 2.87 18.46
C ASN A 320 11.23 3.26 17.00
N SER A 321 11.88 4.38 16.75
CA SER A 321 12.10 4.88 15.40
C SER A 321 13.47 4.47 14.87
N ALA A 322 13.52 3.98 13.61
CA ALA A 322 14.77 3.76 12.90
C ALA A 322 15.52 5.10 12.73
N ARG A 323 16.82 5.07 12.98
CA ARG A 323 17.74 6.19 12.68
C ARG A 323 18.50 5.86 11.40
N PHE A 324 19.13 6.87 10.80
CA PHE A 324 19.96 6.65 9.62
C PHE A 324 21.05 5.58 9.86
N ALA A 325 21.77 5.67 10.99
CA ALA A 325 22.77 4.67 11.41
C ALA A 325 22.20 3.23 11.45
N ASP A 326 20.95 3.05 11.90
CA ASP A 326 20.34 1.70 11.96
C ASP A 326 20.21 1.06 10.57
N LEU A 327 19.94 1.87 9.53
CA LEU A 327 19.85 1.35 8.15
C LEU A 327 21.26 1.12 7.55
N ILE A 328 22.23 1.98 7.86
CA ILE A 328 23.62 1.81 7.41
C ILE A 328 24.22 0.53 8.03
N ASP A 329 24.01 0.30 9.33
CA ASP A 329 24.64 -0.80 10.06
C ASP A 329 23.92 -2.14 9.91
N ARG A 330 22.61 -2.14 9.63
CA ARG A 330 21.76 -3.33 9.74
C ARG A 330 21.06 -3.74 8.44
N GLU A 331 20.97 -2.83 7.45
CA GLU A 331 20.60 -3.24 6.11
C GLU A 331 21.84 -3.87 5.47
N THR A 332 21.76 -5.18 5.22
CA THR A 332 22.94 -5.98 4.95
C THR A 332 23.74 -5.56 3.71
N THR A 333 23.06 -5.07 2.67
CA THR A 333 23.72 -4.57 1.46
C THR A 333 24.36 -3.22 1.70
N THR A 334 23.61 -2.31 2.34
CA THR A 334 24.08 -0.95 2.68
C THR A 334 25.31 -1.00 3.58
N GLN A 335 25.33 -1.89 4.58
CA GLN A 335 26.44 -2.10 5.49
C GLN A 335 27.77 -2.37 4.74
N HIS A 336 27.72 -3.19 3.70
CA HIS A 336 28.91 -3.46 2.87
C HIS A 336 29.27 -2.29 1.98
N LEU A 337 28.27 -1.72 1.28
CA LEU A 337 28.49 -0.64 0.32
C LEU A 337 28.92 0.67 0.98
N ALA A 338 28.54 0.92 2.23
CA ALA A 338 28.95 2.08 3.01
C ALA A 338 30.46 2.12 3.29
N ASN A 339 31.20 1.03 3.07
CA ASN A 339 32.67 1.06 3.09
C ASN A 339 33.24 1.78 1.88
N ASN A 340 32.51 1.93 0.77
CA ASN A 340 32.97 2.64 -0.41
C ASN A 340 32.73 4.15 -0.29
N PRO A 341 33.77 5.01 -0.42
CA PRO A 341 33.62 6.46 -0.31
C PRO A 341 32.74 7.07 -1.40
N LEU A 342 32.65 6.47 -2.59
CA LEU A 342 31.76 6.92 -3.66
C LEU A 342 30.29 6.71 -3.29
N PHE A 343 29.96 5.57 -2.68
CA PHE A 343 28.61 5.31 -2.19
C PHE A 343 28.21 6.32 -1.10
N ARG A 344 29.08 6.55 -0.10
CA ARG A 344 28.81 7.55 0.96
C ARG A 344 28.61 8.94 0.39
N ALA A 345 29.46 9.36 -0.55
CA ALA A 345 29.36 10.68 -1.18
C ALA A 345 28.04 10.81 -1.96
N ARG A 346 27.66 9.80 -2.74
CA ARG A 346 26.41 9.77 -3.52
C ARG A 346 25.19 9.81 -2.60
N LEU A 347 25.18 9.02 -1.52
CA LEU A 347 24.12 9.01 -0.53
C LEU A 347 23.99 10.36 0.18
N ALA A 348 25.10 10.97 0.61
CA ALA A 348 25.09 12.29 1.27
C ALA A 348 24.58 13.39 0.32
N GLN A 349 25.05 13.44 -0.93
CA GLN A 349 24.58 14.39 -1.94
C GLN A 349 23.08 14.20 -2.24
N ARG A 350 22.65 12.95 -2.40
CA ARG A 350 21.24 12.61 -2.64
C ARG A 350 20.36 13.02 -1.47
N SER A 351 20.82 12.77 -0.24
CA SER A 351 20.16 13.20 0.99
C SER A 351 19.91 14.70 1.01
N ALA A 352 20.95 15.51 0.74
CA ALA A 352 20.83 16.96 0.69
C ALA A 352 19.82 17.41 -0.38
N ALA A 353 19.91 16.86 -1.60
CA ALA A 353 19.00 17.19 -2.69
C ALA A 353 17.53 16.87 -2.35
N LEU A 354 17.27 15.70 -1.74
CA LEU A 354 15.92 15.28 -1.38
C LEU A 354 15.38 16.08 -0.18
N MET A 355 16.20 16.44 0.81
CA MET A 355 15.76 17.27 1.93
C MET A 355 15.42 18.70 1.46
N ALA A 356 16.11 19.23 0.46
CA ALA A 356 15.82 20.54 -0.12
C ALA A 356 14.58 20.55 -1.05
N SER A 357 14.14 19.39 -1.53
CA SER A 357 13.05 19.27 -2.52
C SER A 357 11.90 18.38 -2.03
N THR A 358 12.04 17.07 -2.18
CA THR A 358 11.03 16.04 -1.89
C THR A 358 10.54 16.08 -0.44
N PHE A 359 11.47 16.15 0.49
CA PHE A 359 11.20 16.16 1.93
C PHE A 359 11.31 17.57 2.55
N SER A 360 11.25 18.62 1.71
CA SER A 360 11.18 19.98 2.25
C SER A 360 9.94 20.16 3.12
N GLN A 361 10.07 20.91 4.21
CA GLN A 361 8.98 21.16 5.16
C GLN A 361 7.70 21.61 4.45
N ASN A 362 7.79 22.56 3.53
CA ASN A 362 6.62 23.10 2.83
C ASN A 362 5.90 22.05 2.00
N ARG A 363 6.63 21.19 1.30
CA ARG A 363 6.02 20.12 0.48
C ARG A 363 5.34 19.08 1.36
N VAL A 364 6.01 18.62 2.41
CA VAL A 364 5.45 17.61 3.33
C VAL A 364 4.23 18.16 4.06
N HIS A 365 4.29 19.41 4.58
CA HIS A 365 3.13 20.06 5.21
C HIS A 365 1.96 20.21 4.24
N GLY A 366 2.21 20.67 3.00
CA GLY A 366 1.17 20.81 1.99
C GLY A 366 0.46 19.50 1.66
N LEU A 367 1.21 18.38 1.60
CA LEU A 367 0.62 17.04 1.40
C LEU A 367 -0.18 16.58 2.61
N ILE A 368 0.32 16.78 3.84
CA ILE A 368 -0.43 16.46 5.06
C ILE A 368 -1.74 17.22 5.10
N GLU A 369 -1.72 18.52 4.77
CA GLU A 369 -2.93 19.37 4.73
C GLU A 369 -3.91 18.93 3.65
N THR A 370 -3.42 18.62 2.46
CA THR A 370 -4.26 18.18 1.34
C THR A 370 -4.94 16.84 1.64
N LEU A 371 -4.15 15.84 2.03
CA LEU A 371 -4.67 14.49 2.29
C LEU A 371 -5.51 14.45 3.57
N GLY A 372 -5.06 15.12 4.63
CA GLY A 372 -5.79 15.25 5.88
C GLY A 372 -7.09 16.02 5.70
N GLY A 373 -7.06 17.14 4.98
CA GLY A 373 -8.25 17.93 4.67
C GLY A 373 -9.30 17.15 3.88
N ALA A 374 -8.87 16.31 2.93
CA ALA A 374 -9.77 15.45 2.17
C ALA A 374 -10.42 14.35 3.04
N THR A 375 -9.73 13.84 4.05
CA THR A 375 -10.22 12.77 4.93
C THR A 375 -11.01 13.30 6.13
N ALA A 376 -10.69 14.50 6.62
CA ALA A 376 -11.27 15.07 7.84
C ALA A 376 -12.82 15.05 7.89
N PRO A 377 -13.58 15.37 6.82
CA PRO A 377 -15.04 15.34 6.85
C PRO A 377 -15.63 13.94 7.15
N GLU A 378 -14.86 12.87 6.90
CA GLU A 378 -15.31 11.49 7.10
C GLU A 378 -15.00 10.95 8.51
N ILE A 379 -14.14 11.62 9.28
CA ILE A 379 -13.63 11.09 10.55
C ILE A 379 -14.72 10.96 11.62
N GLN A 380 -15.72 11.86 11.64
CA GLN A 380 -16.84 11.73 12.60
C GLN A 380 -17.64 10.45 12.31
N ARG A 381 -17.97 10.18 11.06
CA ARG A 381 -18.72 8.99 10.66
C ARG A 381 -17.91 7.70 10.90
N GLN A 382 -16.61 7.76 10.66
CA GLN A 382 -15.67 6.70 10.98
C GLN A 382 -15.63 6.42 12.51
N LEU A 383 -15.58 7.47 13.34
CA LEU A 383 -15.61 7.37 14.80
C LEU A 383 -16.93 6.74 15.27
N ASP A 384 -18.07 7.18 14.74
CA ASP A 384 -19.40 6.66 15.10
C ASP A 384 -19.51 5.16 14.80
N ARG A 385 -18.91 4.70 13.72
CA ARG A 385 -18.93 3.27 13.33
C ARG A 385 -17.95 2.39 14.11
N TRP A 386 -16.73 2.88 14.32
CA TRP A 386 -15.62 2.04 14.79
C TRP A 386 -15.02 2.48 16.14
N GLY A 387 -15.41 3.63 16.66
CA GLY A 387 -14.86 4.20 17.88
C GLY A 387 -13.44 4.76 17.73
N ARG A 388 -12.89 4.82 16.49
CA ARG A 388 -11.54 5.30 16.17
C ARG A 388 -11.41 5.81 14.73
N PRO A 389 -10.51 6.81 14.50
CA PRO A 389 -9.86 7.65 15.54
C PRO A 389 -10.88 8.53 16.24
N ARG A 390 -10.56 9.05 17.43
CA ARG A 390 -11.28 10.21 17.97
C ARG A 390 -10.87 11.45 17.18
N ILE A 391 -11.72 12.47 17.15
CA ILE A 391 -11.44 13.70 16.40
C ILE A 391 -10.13 14.35 16.86
N ASP A 392 -9.92 14.45 18.18
CA ASP A 392 -8.70 15.01 18.75
C ASP A 392 -7.47 14.14 18.40
N ASP A 393 -7.57 12.81 18.51
CA ASP A 393 -6.46 11.89 18.14
C ASP A 393 -6.07 12.06 16.66
N TYR A 394 -7.06 12.29 15.79
CA TYR A 394 -6.82 12.55 14.37
C TYR A 394 -6.07 13.87 14.15
N GLN A 395 -6.56 14.97 14.76
CA GLN A 395 -5.93 16.28 14.64
C GLN A 395 -4.53 16.29 15.25
N ASP A 396 -4.36 15.76 16.46
CA ASP A 396 -3.07 15.63 17.14
C ASP A 396 -2.07 14.84 16.28
N SER A 397 -2.56 13.85 15.53
CA SER A 397 -1.72 13.06 14.64
C SER A 397 -1.25 13.84 13.41
N LEU A 398 -2.11 14.66 12.81
CA LEU A 398 -1.72 15.57 11.72
C LEU A 398 -0.69 16.60 12.21
N ASP A 399 -0.90 17.16 13.40
CA ASP A 399 0.01 18.13 13.99
C ASP A 399 1.36 17.48 14.36
N ARG A 400 1.35 16.25 14.87
CA ARG A 400 2.58 15.45 15.09
C ARG A 400 3.36 15.25 13.79
N MET A 401 2.69 14.88 12.68
CA MET A 401 3.33 14.70 11.37
C MET A 401 3.96 16.00 10.88
N LYS A 402 3.27 17.15 11.02
CA LYS A 402 3.81 18.46 10.66
C LYS A 402 5.01 18.86 11.53
N ASN A 403 4.90 18.70 12.85
CA ASN A 403 5.98 18.98 13.78
C ASN A 403 7.21 18.11 13.47
N PHE A 404 7.01 16.82 13.21
CA PHE A 404 8.07 15.93 12.76
C PHE A 404 8.75 16.46 11.50
N ALA A 405 7.99 16.82 10.47
CA ALA A 405 8.54 17.32 9.21
C ALA A 405 9.28 18.66 9.35
N SER A 406 8.87 19.51 10.32
CA SER A 406 9.51 20.82 10.59
C SER A 406 10.98 20.69 11.00
N ASP A 407 11.30 19.69 11.81
CA ASP A 407 12.63 19.51 12.37
C ASP A 407 13.44 18.44 11.61
N ARG A 408 12.75 17.58 10.85
CA ARG A 408 13.34 16.34 10.35
C ARG A 408 14.40 16.55 9.29
N SER A 409 14.20 17.48 8.36
CA SER A 409 15.13 17.66 7.23
C SER A 409 16.53 18.00 7.70
N ASN A 410 16.67 18.97 8.60
CA ASN A 410 17.98 19.34 9.16
C ASN A 410 18.53 18.23 10.07
N GLY A 411 17.71 17.69 10.98
CA GLY A 411 18.13 16.60 11.84
C GLY A 411 18.55 15.33 11.08
N PHE A 412 17.97 15.08 9.91
CA PHE A 412 18.39 13.97 9.05
C PHE A 412 19.77 14.21 8.42
N LEU A 413 20.03 15.43 7.94
CA LEU A 413 21.35 15.78 7.38
C LEU A 413 22.43 15.72 8.44
N ASP A 414 22.15 16.12 9.69
CA ASP A 414 23.06 15.94 10.82
C ASP A 414 23.35 14.46 11.11
N GLU A 415 22.33 13.58 11.03
CA GLU A 415 22.52 12.13 11.16
C GLU A 415 23.46 11.59 10.06
N VAL A 416 23.28 12.01 8.80
CA VAL A 416 24.14 11.60 7.66
C VAL A 416 25.58 12.11 7.84
N ALA A 417 25.74 13.37 8.23
CA ALA A 417 27.05 13.97 8.46
C ALA A 417 27.81 13.26 9.59
N ASN A 418 27.14 12.98 10.69
CA ASN A 418 27.72 12.27 11.83
C ASN A 418 28.11 10.85 11.48
N GLU A 419 27.25 10.09 10.79
CA GLU A 419 27.49 8.70 10.42
C GLU A 419 28.71 8.55 9.50
N PHE A 420 28.86 9.46 8.56
CA PHE A 420 29.96 9.41 7.60
C PHE A 420 31.19 10.26 7.99
N ASN A 421 31.17 10.85 9.18
CA ASN A 421 32.25 11.74 9.66
C ASN A 421 32.61 12.84 8.65
N LEU A 422 31.56 13.51 8.09
CA LEU A 422 31.76 14.56 7.11
C LEU A 422 32.31 15.84 7.83
N ASP A 423 33.32 16.50 7.22
CA ASP A 423 33.86 17.74 7.75
C ASP A 423 32.77 18.83 7.84
N ASP A 424 32.89 19.76 8.82
CA ASP A 424 31.96 20.87 9.04
C ASP A 424 31.71 21.71 7.76
N ALA A 425 32.71 21.83 6.90
CA ALA A 425 32.61 22.53 5.62
C ALA A 425 31.67 21.78 4.63
N ILE A 426 31.69 20.45 4.64
CA ILE A 426 30.80 19.62 3.82
C ILE A 426 29.40 19.60 4.43
N SER A 427 29.33 19.45 5.76
CA SER A 427 28.05 19.48 6.50
C SER A 427 27.32 20.82 6.29
N SER A 428 28.03 21.96 6.31
CA SER A 428 27.48 23.30 6.05
C SER A 428 27.00 23.48 4.60
N ASN A 429 27.55 22.73 3.65
CA ASN A 429 27.11 22.74 2.24
C ASN A 429 25.94 21.79 1.97
N LEU A 430 25.78 20.71 2.76
CA LEU A 430 24.61 19.84 2.71
C LEU A 430 23.35 20.55 3.23
N ASN A 431 23.51 21.52 4.15
CA ASN A 431 22.43 22.28 4.77
C ASN A 431 22.07 23.59 4.01
N LYS A 432 22.69 23.89 2.87
CA LYS A 432 22.40 25.03 1.99
C LYS A 432 21.63 24.60 0.73
#